data_b86991c863bdc1e071811def308a3f71
#
_entry.id   b86991c863bdc1e071811def308a3f71
#
_cell.length_a   1.000
_cell.length_b   1.000
_cell.length_c   1.000
_cell.angle_alpha   90.00
_cell.angle_beta   90.00
_cell.angle_gamma   90.00
#
_symmetry.space_group_name_H-M   'P 1'
#
loop_
_entity.id
_entity.type
_entity.pdbx_description
1 polymer ?
#
loop_
_entity_poly.entity_id
_entity_poly.type
_entity_poly.pdbx_seq_one_letter_code
_entity_poly.pdbx_strand_id
1 'polypeptide(L)'
;MSEPISKRRRLAPEAAAGGDIKIPDEVLLFGILVRLPVKSLVRFKSVCKAWCATIATSHFARLHLELARASSSTVAHLLVPRKEQRAVPVFVNIYSFQPSVESNVAKLIMTNKDRIPKFTIPLHCDGLILIPSITGHTFVCNPTTKEFVELPLGTPNVVSNQRVAFGFDPSSGTYKVARHFLRSRGEGKKVTEFDVGHEVLTFGDGRETLEWKATIDPPYPIKGRTPICLPGFFYWSAVQSVADDAYQAELTTDAILRFSMRDETFTVHPNPPCRSCLGFTDVMCELGGKLCYVHSPSPSQVSIWLAQDDGHNNVITWTLRRRVSLPIPRSVRVFACASADQDTVFLSLDARDLFKCNLNDGSLEKVVDMSHGLWYHHEEGVKFVHGSLPFSHYMVPYVESLLRIGPSC
;
A
#
# COMPACT_ATOMS: atom_id res chain seq x y z
N MET A 1 69.64 -18.63 -70.73
CA MET A 1 69.64 -19.17 -69.36
C MET A 1 68.73 -18.27 -68.56
N SER A 2 67.58 -18.72 -68.32
CA SER A 2 66.52 -17.92 -67.64
C SER A 2 66.07 -18.68 -66.39
N GLU A 3 66.24 -18.07 -65.20
CA GLU A 3 65.84 -18.64 -63.94
C GLU A 3 64.28 -18.51 -63.75
N PRO A 4 63.66 -19.43 -63.08
CA PRO A 4 62.18 -19.41 -62.87
C PRO A 4 61.79 -18.62 -61.64
N ILE A 5 60.72 -17.81 -61.81
CA ILE A 5 60.08 -16.96 -60.81
C ILE A 5 59.40 -17.83 -59.80
N SER A 6 59.80 -17.70 -58.52
CA SER A 6 59.13 -18.32 -57.36
C SER A 6 57.76 -17.73 -57.08
N LYS A 7 56.70 -18.57 -57.13
CA LYS A 7 55.30 -18.23 -56.72
C LYS A 7 55.24 -18.09 -55.22
N ARG A 8 55.09 -16.87 -54.70
CA ARG A 8 54.67 -16.60 -53.32
C ARG A 8 53.24 -17.08 -53.08
N ARG A 9 53.13 -18.09 -52.24
CA ARG A 9 51.88 -18.57 -51.70
C ARG A 9 51.33 -17.49 -50.78
N ARG A 10 50.17 -16.87 -51.13
CA ARG A 10 49.42 -16.02 -50.19
C ARG A 10 48.79 -16.93 -49.15
N LEU A 11 49.19 -16.77 -47.89
CA LEU A 11 48.45 -17.29 -46.73
C LEU A 11 47.14 -16.54 -46.62
N ALA A 12 46.05 -17.25 -46.66
CA ALA A 12 44.72 -16.71 -46.36
C ALA A 12 44.67 -16.35 -44.85
N PRO A 13 44.04 -15.26 -44.45
CA PRO A 13 43.88 -14.98 -43.05
C PRO A 13 42.98 -16.04 -42.43
N GLU A 14 43.46 -16.71 -41.36
CA GLU A 14 42.66 -17.56 -40.47
C GLU A 14 41.48 -16.73 -39.95
N ALA A 15 40.29 -17.11 -40.33
CA ALA A 15 39.07 -16.58 -39.76
C ALA A 15 39.08 -16.94 -38.27
N ALA A 16 39.25 -15.94 -37.42
CA ALA A 16 39.05 -16.07 -35.99
C ALA A 16 37.64 -16.62 -35.82
N ALA A 17 37.57 -17.89 -35.37
CA ALA A 17 36.30 -18.48 -34.90
C ALA A 17 35.81 -17.65 -33.72
N GLY A 18 34.94 -16.69 -33.99
CA GLY A 18 34.16 -16.02 -32.99
C GLY A 18 33.26 -17.05 -32.33
N GLY A 19 33.75 -17.69 -31.28
CA GLY A 19 32.90 -18.51 -30.45
C GLY A 19 31.78 -17.63 -29.92
N ASP A 20 30.56 -17.95 -30.30
CA ASP A 20 29.34 -17.35 -29.71
C ASP A 20 29.47 -17.47 -28.18
N ILE A 21 29.79 -16.37 -27.52
CA ILE A 21 29.79 -16.29 -26.05
C ILE A 21 28.34 -16.43 -25.62
N LYS A 22 27.91 -17.65 -25.40
CA LYS A 22 26.54 -17.94 -24.92
C LYS A 22 26.49 -17.54 -23.44
N ILE A 23 25.83 -16.44 -23.14
CA ILE A 23 25.57 -16.02 -21.76
C ILE A 23 24.73 -17.12 -21.09
N PRO A 24 25.14 -17.66 -19.92
CA PRO A 24 24.34 -18.63 -19.19
C PRO A 24 22.95 -18.09 -18.89
N ASP A 25 21.92 -18.92 -19.02
CA ASP A 25 20.52 -18.51 -18.81
C ASP A 25 20.30 -17.95 -17.41
N GLU A 26 20.99 -18.45 -16.39
CA GLU A 26 20.92 -17.92 -15.03
C GLU A 26 21.42 -16.46 -14.93
N VAL A 27 22.54 -16.17 -15.59
CA VAL A 27 23.08 -14.79 -15.62
C VAL A 27 22.13 -13.87 -16.37
N LEU A 28 21.54 -14.35 -17.45
CA LEU A 28 20.56 -13.58 -18.21
C LEU A 28 19.29 -13.31 -17.42
N LEU A 29 18.72 -14.33 -16.78
CA LEU A 29 17.46 -14.23 -16.04
C LEU A 29 17.63 -13.45 -14.73
N PHE A 30 18.57 -13.85 -13.88
CA PHE A 30 18.71 -13.31 -12.52
C PHE A 30 19.74 -12.16 -12.43
N GLY A 31 20.62 -12.00 -13.40
CA GLY A 31 21.55 -10.87 -13.47
C GLY A 31 21.02 -9.67 -14.25
N ILE A 32 20.33 -9.91 -15.35
CA ILE A 32 19.89 -8.87 -16.29
C ILE A 32 18.39 -8.67 -16.26
N LEU A 33 17.61 -9.71 -16.61
CA LEU A 33 16.16 -9.55 -16.81
C LEU A 33 15.46 -9.12 -15.52
N VAL A 34 15.85 -9.64 -14.38
CA VAL A 34 15.26 -9.30 -13.07
C VAL A 34 15.32 -7.79 -12.74
N ARG A 35 16.17 -7.03 -13.41
CA ARG A 35 16.31 -5.57 -13.23
C ARG A 35 15.50 -4.73 -14.21
N LEU A 36 14.83 -5.36 -15.14
CA LEU A 36 14.07 -4.66 -16.17
C LEU A 36 12.68 -4.23 -15.65
N PRO A 37 12.09 -3.15 -16.18
CA PRO A 37 10.72 -2.77 -15.86
C PRO A 37 9.72 -3.90 -16.13
N VAL A 38 8.70 -4.02 -15.28
CA VAL A 38 7.69 -5.09 -15.37
C VAL A 38 7.06 -5.18 -16.76
N LYS A 39 6.80 -4.04 -17.40
CA LYS A 39 6.25 -4.00 -18.77
C LYS A 39 7.13 -4.76 -19.78
N SER A 40 8.45 -4.70 -19.65
CA SER A 40 9.39 -5.45 -20.48
C SER A 40 9.37 -6.94 -20.14
N LEU A 41 9.35 -7.27 -18.85
CA LEU A 41 9.29 -8.66 -18.38
C LEU A 41 8.01 -9.37 -18.83
N VAL A 42 6.87 -8.70 -18.78
CA VAL A 42 5.60 -9.23 -19.31
C VAL A 42 5.71 -9.55 -20.82
N ARG A 43 6.37 -8.71 -21.61
CA ARG A 43 6.63 -8.99 -23.02
C ARG A 43 7.61 -10.15 -23.19
N PHE A 44 8.61 -10.26 -22.35
CA PHE A 44 9.60 -11.35 -22.45
C PHE A 44 9.06 -12.72 -22.09
N LYS A 45 7.91 -12.83 -21.42
CA LYS A 45 7.19 -14.11 -21.28
C LYS A 45 6.84 -14.75 -22.62
N SER A 46 6.76 -13.99 -23.71
CA SER A 46 6.48 -14.51 -25.06
C SER A 46 7.72 -15.02 -25.81
N VAL A 47 8.94 -14.84 -25.30
CA VAL A 47 10.19 -15.19 -25.99
C VAL A 47 10.36 -16.72 -26.06
N CYS A 48 10.26 -17.40 -24.92
CA CYS A 48 10.31 -18.86 -24.87
C CYS A 48 9.63 -19.41 -23.60
N LYS A 49 9.32 -20.71 -23.59
CA LYS A 49 8.67 -21.39 -22.45
C LYS A 49 9.48 -21.27 -21.16
N ALA A 50 10.81 -21.39 -21.24
CA ALA A 50 11.69 -21.29 -20.06
C ALA A 50 11.62 -19.89 -19.43
N TRP A 51 11.69 -18.83 -20.21
CA TRP A 51 11.55 -17.45 -19.72
C TRP A 51 10.16 -17.20 -19.13
N CYS A 52 9.13 -17.68 -19.82
CA CYS A 52 7.76 -17.58 -19.29
C CYS A 52 7.63 -18.24 -17.93
N ALA A 53 8.11 -19.46 -17.79
CA ALA A 53 8.06 -20.21 -16.54
C ALA A 53 8.85 -19.52 -15.43
N THR A 54 10.08 -19.09 -15.69
CA THR A 54 10.94 -18.43 -14.68
C THR A 54 10.37 -17.10 -14.22
N ILE A 55 9.97 -16.21 -15.17
CA ILE A 55 9.40 -14.88 -14.84
C ILE A 55 8.05 -15.03 -14.09
N ALA A 56 7.36 -16.17 -14.25
CA ALA A 56 6.10 -16.42 -13.56
C ALA A 56 6.28 -16.95 -12.12
N THR A 57 7.50 -17.30 -11.71
CA THR A 57 7.75 -17.82 -10.36
C THR A 57 7.62 -16.74 -9.30
N SER A 58 7.13 -17.12 -8.11
CA SER A 58 7.08 -16.24 -6.94
C SER A 58 8.48 -15.77 -6.52
N HIS A 59 9.48 -16.63 -6.67
CA HIS A 59 10.88 -16.29 -6.38
C HIS A 59 11.40 -15.16 -7.27
N PHE A 60 11.20 -15.25 -8.60
CA PHE A 60 11.61 -14.19 -9.53
C PHE A 60 10.86 -12.88 -9.24
N ALA A 61 9.54 -12.95 -8.99
CA ALA A 61 8.72 -11.79 -8.69
C ALA A 61 9.19 -11.08 -7.41
N ARG A 62 9.59 -11.82 -6.37
CA ARG A 62 10.13 -11.26 -5.12
C ARG A 62 11.49 -10.61 -5.32
N LEU A 63 12.43 -11.30 -5.96
CA LEU A 63 13.73 -10.76 -6.24
C LEU A 63 13.66 -9.48 -7.08
N HIS A 64 12.79 -9.46 -8.09
CA HIS A 64 12.51 -8.26 -8.87
C HIS A 64 12.01 -7.11 -7.98
N LEU A 65 11.05 -7.39 -7.10
CA LEU A 65 10.49 -6.40 -6.18
C LEU A 65 11.54 -5.82 -5.23
N GLU A 66 12.40 -6.65 -4.65
CA GLU A 66 13.50 -6.24 -3.77
C GLU A 66 14.48 -5.32 -4.50
N LEU A 67 14.87 -5.69 -5.72
CA LEU A 67 15.75 -4.87 -6.55
C LEU A 67 15.09 -3.56 -6.99
N ALA A 68 13.80 -3.59 -7.33
CA ALA A 68 13.04 -2.40 -7.68
C ALA A 68 12.97 -1.41 -6.50
N ARG A 69 12.76 -1.90 -5.30
CA ARG A 69 12.78 -1.08 -4.07
C ARG A 69 14.15 -0.46 -3.80
N ALA A 70 15.22 -1.25 -3.94
CA ALA A 70 16.57 -0.80 -3.69
C ALA A 70 17.06 0.23 -4.72
N SER A 71 16.56 0.18 -5.95
CA SER A 71 16.98 1.06 -7.06
C SER A 71 16.12 2.30 -7.22
N SER A 72 14.93 2.35 -6.61
CA SER A 72 13.99 3.46 -6.76
C SER A 72 14.35 4.59 -5.82
N SER A 73 14.85 5.70 -6.36
CA SER A 73 15.07 6.95 -5.60
C SER A 73 13.78 7.74 -5.40
N THR A 74 12.72 7.43 -6.15
CA THR A 74 11.41 8.09 -6.07
C THR A 74 10.30 7.06 -6.05
N VAL A 75 9.48 7.10 -5.01
CA VAL A 75 8.29 6.27 -4.93
C VAL A 75 7.22 6.85 -5.85
N ALA A 76 6.80 6.06 -6.84
CA ALA A 76 5.58 6.36 -7.55
C ALA A 76 4.39 6.23 -6.58
N HIS A 77 3.34 6.97 -6.84
CA HIS A 77 2.12 6.91 -6.07
C HIS A 77 0.96 6.53 -6.98
N LEU A 78 0.01 5.83 -6.42
CA LEU A 78 -1.25 5.59 -7.09
C LEU A 78 -2.31 6.50 -6.51
N LEU A 79 -3.10 7.10 -7.39
CA LEU A 79 -4.32 7.81 -7.03
C LEU A 79 -5.52 6.94 -7.37
N VAL A 80 -6.39 6.78 -6.38
CA VAL A 80 -7.67 6.08 -6.53
C VAL A 80 -8.79 7.08 -6.21
N PRO A 81 -9.32 7.79 -7.22
CA PRO A 81 -10.40 8.74 -7.02
C PRO A 81 -11.69 8.03 -6.64
N ARG A 82 -12.41 8.57 -5.68
CA ARG A 82 -13.71 8.08 -5.24
C ARG A 82 -14.74 9.19 -5.20
N LYS A 83 -15.86 8.99 -5.89
CA LYS A 83 -17.03 9.85 -5.78
C LYS A 83 -17.67 9.73 -4.39
N GLU A 84 -17.86 10.84 -3.68
CA GLU A 84 -18.42 10.80 -2.32
C GLU A 84 -19.95 10.55 -2.30
N GLN A 85 -20.63 10.86 -3.39
CA GLN A 85 -22.09 10.78 -3.46
C GLN A 85 -22.61 9.36 -3.75
N ARG A 86 -23.60 8.92 -2.92
CA ARG A 86 -24.46 7.73 -3.02
C ARG A 86 -23.75 6.37 -3.00
N ALA A 87 -24.42 5.38 -2.42
CA ALA A 87 -24.00 3.97 -2.38
C ALA A 87 -24.23 3.26 -3.74
N VAL A 88 -23.81 3.87 -4.84
CA VAL A 88 -23.95 3.32 -6.18
C VAL A 88 -22.69 2.55 -6.53
N PRO A 89 -22.78 1.36 -7.16
CA PRO A 89 -21.61 0.64 -7.67
C PRO A 89 -20.81 1.49 -8.64
N VAL A 90 -19.48 1.44 -8.52
CA VAL A 90 -18.55 2.29 -9.27
C VAL A 90 -17.48 1.48 -9.98
N PHE A 91 -16.96 2.01 -11.07
CA PHE A 91 -15.68 1.54 -11.61
C PHE A 91 -14.53 2.06 -10.76
N VAL A 92 -13.53 1.22 -10.53
CA VAL A 92 -12.29 1.63 -9.88
C VAL A 92 -11.29 1.98 -10.97
N ASN A 93 -10.92 3.26 -11.01
CA ASN A 93 -9.84 3.76 -11.85
C ASN A 93 -8.61 3.98 -10.98
N ILE A 94 -7.48 3.44 -11.40
CA ILE A 94 -6.20 3.56 -10.70
C ILE A 94 -5.25 4.30 -11.62
N TYR A 95 -4.70 5.41 -11.13
CA TYR A 95 -3.80 6.26 -11.87
C TYR A 95 -2.42 6.26 -11.22
N SER A 96 -1.38 6.23 -12.05
CA SER A 96 -0.02 6.52 -11.61
C SER A 96 0.19 8.03 -11.52
N PHE A 97 0.75 8.49 -10.42
CA PHE A 97 1.02 9.88 -10.14
C PHE A 97 2.39 10.05 -9.50
N GLN A 98 3.14 11.04 -9.98
CA GLN A 98 4.38 11.44 -9.32
C GLN A 98 4.17 12.82 -8.70
N PRO A 99 4.16 12.93 -7.37
CA PRO A 99 4.03 14.21 -6.69
C PRO A 99 5.28 15.07 -6.96
N SER A 100 5.19 15.96 -7.92
CA SER A 100 6.22 16.95 -8.20
C SER A 100 5.57 18.27 -8.55
N VAL A 101 6.26 19.38 -8.30
CA VAL A 101 5.79 20.73 -8.62
C VAL A 101 5.63 20.94 -10.12
N GLU A 102 6.30 20.13 -10.94
CA GLU A 102 6.34 20.31 -12.40
C GLU A 102 5.28 19.51 -13.15
N SER A 103 4.64 18.54 -12.52
CA SER A 103 3.72 17.63 -13.22
C SER A 103 2.43 17.37 -12.44
N ASN A 104 1.36 18.01 -12.87
CA ASN A 104 0.00 17.79 -12.36
C ASN A 104 -0.76 16.75 -13.18
N VAL A 105 -0.10 15.65 -13.57
CA VAL A 105 -0.68 14.65 -14.46
C VAL A 105 -0.76 13.28 -13.78
N ALA A 106 -1.96 12.73 -13.72
CA ALA A 106 -2.24 11.37 -13.32
C ALA A 106 -2.55 10.50 -14.55
N LYS A 107 -1.77 9.44 -14.78
CA LYS A 107 -1.93 8.55 -15.94
C LYS A 107 -2.71 7.32 -15.55
N LEU A 108 -3.80 7.01 -16.26
CA LEU A 108 -4.56 5.80 -16.05
C LEU A 108 -3.68 4.57 -16.29
N ILE A 109 -3.61 3.69 -15.31
CA ILE A 109 -2.90 2.42 -15.43
C ILE A 109 -3.83 1.22 -15.36
N MET A 110 -4.98 1.34 -14.70
CA MET A 110 -5.94 0.25 -14.59
C MET A 110 -7.37 0.78 -14.40
N THR A 111 -8.31 0.11 -15.04
CA THR A 111 -9.75 0.19 -14.76
C THR A 111 -10.25 -1.24 -14.55
N ASN A 112 -11.01 -1.50 -13.51
CA ASN A 112 -11.67 -2.79 -13.36
C ASN A 112 -12.82 -2.91 -14.37
N LYS A 113 -13.12 -4.15 -14.80
CA LYS A 113 -14.12 -4.41 -15.85
C LYS A 113 -15.55 -4.23 -15.35
N ASP A 114 -15.80 -4.58 -14.10
CA ASP A 114 -17.12 -4.58 -13.50
C ASP A 114 -17.26 -3.46 -12.46
N ARG A 115 -18.49 -3.02 -12.23
CA ARG A 115 -18.77 -2.09 -11.14
C ARG A 115 -18.75 -2.83 -9.82
N ILE A 116 -18.06 -2.25 -8.84
CA ILE A 116 -17.99 -2.78 -7.48
C ILE A 116 -18.79 -1.91 -6.52
N PRO A 117 -19.22 -2.45 -5.36
CA PRO A 117 -19.81 -1.64 -4.31
C PRO A 117 -18.91 -0.50 -3.88
N LYS A 118 -19.49 0.57 -3.34
CA LYS A 118 -18.74 1.72 -2.83
C LYS A 118 -17.62 1.24 -1.87
N PHE A 119 -16.38 1.62 -2.18
CA PHE A 119 -15.21 1.22 -1.40
C PHE A 119 -14.79 2.27 -0.38
N THR A 120 -14.00 1.85 0.59
CA THR A 120 -13.36 2.68 1.61
C THR A 120 -11.92 3.00 1.23
N ILE A 121 -11.08 3.38 2.18
CA ILE A 121 -9.67 3.71 1.93
C ILE A 121 -8.93 2.46 1.43
N PRO A 122 -8.34 2.49 0.24
CA PRO A 122 -7.50 1.40 -0.25
C PRO A 122 -6.24 1.23 0.60
N LEU A 123 -5.82 -0.01 0.76
CA LEU A 123 -4.56 -0.38 1.40
C LEU A 123 -3.58 -0.90 0.35
N HIS A 124 -2.30 -0.88 0.66
CA HIS A 124 -1.30 -1.34 -0.28
C HIS A 124 -0.21 -2.17 0.40
N CYS A 125 0.34 -3.10 -0.35
CA CYS A 125 1.54 -3.84 0.03
C CYS A 125 2.22 -4.38 -1.24
N ASP A 126 3.49 -4.10 -1.44
CA ASP A 126 4.32 -4.70 -2.50
C ASP A 126 3.78 -4.53 -3.94
N GLY A 127 3.13 -3.40 -4.20
CA GLY A 127 2.51 -3.13 -5.49
C GLY A 127 1.12 -3.76 -5.67
N LEU A 128 0.64 -4.50 -4.69
CA LEU A 128 -0.75 -4.93 -4.61
C LEU A 128 -1.59 -3.87 -3.89
N ILE A 129 -2.84 -3.74 -4.31
CA ILE A 129 -3.82 -2.84 -3.69
C ILE A 129 -5.00 -3.65 -3.22
N LEU A 130 -5.35 -3.50 -1.96
CA LEU A 130 -6.56 -4.04 -1.37
C LEU A 130 -7.63 -2.94 -1.31
N ILE A 131 -8.82 -3.23 -1.79
CA ILE A 131 -9.95 -2.29 -1.91
C ILE A 131 -11.14 -2.85 -1.11
N PRO A 132 -11.31 -2.45 0.17
CA PRO A 132 -12.44 -2.87 0.97
C PRO A 132 -13.69 -2.08 0.61
N SER A 133 -14.86 -2.73 0.51
CA SER A 133 -16.12 -2.06 0.30
C SER A 133 -16.89 -1.84 1.62
N ILE A 134 -17.87 -0.94 1.58
CA ILE A 134 -18.78 -0.71 2.71
C ILE A 134 -19.77 -1.86 2.93
N THR A 135 -19.93 -2.75 1.95
CA THR A 135 -20.88 -3.88 1.99
C THR A 135 -20.25 -5.19 2.41
N GLY A 136 -18.96 -5.20 2.71
CA GLY A 136 -18.25 -6.41 3.15
C GLY A 136 -17.43 -7.09 2.07
N HIS A 137 -17.61 -6.75 0.81
CA HIS A 137 -16.77 -7.24 -0.27
C HIS A 137 -15.36 -6.66 -0.18
N THR A 138 -14.37 -7.43 -0.52
CA THR A 138 -12.97 -7.02 -0.52
C THR A 138 -12.31 -7.48 -1.81
N PHE A 139 -11.61 -6.59 -2.45
CA PHE A 139 -10.94 -6.85 -3.72
C PHE A 139 -9.44 -6.65 -3.56
N VAL A 140 -8.65 -7.47 -4.21
CA VAL A 140 -7.20 -7.28 -4.35
C VAL A 140 -6.88 -7.12 -5.82
N CYS A 141 -6.03 -6.17 -6.15
CA CYS A 141 -5.57 -6.00 -7.52
C CYS A 141 -4.07 -5.74 -7.60
N ASN A 142 -3.50 -6.13 -8.73
CA ASN A 142 -2.17 -5.71 -9.16
C ASN A 142 -2.32 -4.81 -10.39
N PRO A 143 -2.15 -3.49 -10.26
CA PRO A 143 -2.30 -2.58 -11.40
C PRO A 143 -1.32 -2.83 -12.53
N THR A 144 -0.14 -3.38 -12.24
CA THR A 144 0.88 -3.67 -13.25
C THR A 144 0.51 -4.86 -14.13
N THR A 145 0.04 -5.96 -13.52
CA THR A 145 -0.38 -7.17 -14.25
C THR A 145 -1.84 -7.13 -14.71
N LYS A 146 -2.61 -6.11 -14.30
CA LYS A 146 -4.04 -5.95 -14.56
C LYS A 146 -4.90 -7.05 -13.91
N GLU A 147 -4.38 -7.72 -12.93
CA GLU A 147 -5.10 -8.73 -12.16
C GLU A 147 -6.03 -8.05 -11.15
N PHE A 148 -7.28 -8.50 -11.09
CA PHE A 148 -8.31 -7.98 -10.16
C PHE A 148 -9.14 -9.16 -9.67
N VAL A 149 -9.08 -9.42 -8.36
CA VAL A 149 -9.68 -10.59 -7.73
C VAL A 149 -10.57 -10.16 -6.59
N GLU A 150 -11.79 -10.67 -6.53
CA GLU A 150 -12.65 -10.57 -5.36
C GLU A 150 -12.29 -11.68 -4.38
N LEU A 151 -12.02 -11.31 -3.13
CA LEU A 151 -11.81 -12.27 -2.06
C LEU A 151 -13.14 -12.87 -1.60
N PRO A 152 -13.15 -14.11 -1.12
CA PRO A 152 -14.37 -14.71 -0.57
C PRO A 152 -14.95 -13.85 0.56
N LEU A 153 -16.26 -13.86 0.69
CA LEU A 153 -16.92 -13.21 1.82
C LEU A 153 -16.52 -13.94 3.11
N GLY A 154 -16.11 -13.16 4.10
CA GLY A 154 -15.82 -13.70 5.43
C GLY A 154 -17.07 -13.77 6.30
N THR A 155 -16.87 -13.97 7.59
CA THR A 155 -17.94 -14.03 8.59
C THR A 155 -18.82 -12.77 8.51
N PRO A 156 -20.15 -12.91 8.54
CA PRO A 156 -21.07 -11.77 8.51
C PRO A 156 -20.74 -10.74 9.59
N ASN A 157 -20.78 -9.46 9.22
CA ASN A 157 -20.57 -8.35 10.13
C ASN A 157 -21.89 -7.60 10.34
N VAL A 158 -22.34 -7.48 11.59
CA VAL A 158 -23.61 -6.80 11.92
C VAL A 158 -23.56 -5.28 11.73
N VAL A 159 -22.39 -4.71 11.46
CA VAL A 159 -22.21 -3.30 11.10
C VAL A 159 -21.68 -3.17 9.68
N SER A 160 -22.20 -2.17 8.97
CA SER A 160 -21.58 -1.74 7.73
C SER A 160 -20.18 -1.14 8.03
N ASN A 161 -19.25 -1.31 7.12
CA ASN A 161 -17.91 -0.73 7.23
C ASN A 161 -16.88 -1.67 7.89
N GLN A 162 -16.38 -2.59 7.08
CA GLN A 162 -15.31 -3.50 7.48
C GLN A 162 -14.04 -2.79 7.90
N ARG A 163 -13.40 -3.34 8.93
CA ARG A 163 -12.04 -2.99 9.33
C ARG A 163 -11.11 -4.05 8.80
N VAL A 164 -10.36 -3.72 7.78
CA VAL A 164 -9.48 -4.65 7.06
C VAL A 164 -8.06 -4.12 7.10
N ALA A 165 -7.09 -4.99 7.37
CA ALA A 165 -5.67 -4.73 7.22
C ALA A 165 -5.09 -5.62 6.13
N PHE A 166 -4.01 -5.19 5.51
CA PHE A 166 -3.37 -5.90 4.43
C PHE A 166 -1.86 -5.76 4.50
N GLY A 167 -1.13 -6.87 4.35
CA GLY A 167 0.31 -6.84 4.40
C GLY A 167 1.01 -8.15 4.09
N PHE A 168 2.33 -8.10 4.14
CA PHE A 168 3.22 -9.22 3.88
C PHE A 168 3.79 -9.79 5.18
N ASP A 169 3.71 -11.12 5.32
CA ASP A 169 4.35 -11.85 6.39
C ASP A 169 5.69 -12.44 5.92
N PRO A 170 6.82 -11.87 6.35
CA PRO A 170 8.12 -12.35 5.94
C PRO A 170 8.44 -13.75 6.49
N SER A 171 7.80 -14.19 7.57
CA SER A 171 8.05 -15.50 8.18
C SER A 171 7.51 -16.64 7.34
N SER A 172 6.33 -16.48 6.76
CA SER A 172 5.71 -17.46 5.86
C SER A 172 5.94 -17.17 4.39
N GLY A 173 6.41 -15.95 4.06
CA GLY A 173 6.56 -15.52 2.69
C GLY A 173 5.24 -15.27 1.97
N THR A 174 4.15 -15.00 2.67
CA THR A 174 2.80 -14.86 2.13
C THR A 174 2.19 -13.50 2.40
N TYR A 175 1.12 -13.18 1.69
CA TYR A 175 0.29 -12.01 1.96
C TYR A 175 -0.88 -12.40 2.85
N LYS A 176 -1.17 -11.54 3.83
CA LYS A 176 -2.29 -11.73 4.74
C LYS A 176 -3.24 -10.53 4.66
N VAL A 177 -4.53 -10.85 4.64
CA VAL A 177 -5.61 -9.90 4.84
C VAL A 177 -6.25 -10.24 6.18
N ALA A 178 -6.23 -9.30 7.11
CA ALA A 178 -6.88 -9.48 8.39
C ALA A 178 -8.13 -8.61 8.45
N ARG A 179 -9.19 -9.12 9.01
CA ARG A 179 -10.39 -8.33 9.25
C ARG A 179 -10.94 -8.61 10.64
N HIS A 180 -11.55 -7.57 11.19
CA HIS A 180 -12.33 -7.73 12.37
C HIS A 180 -13.80 -7.40 12.10
N PHE A 181 -14.71 -8.05 12.80
CA PHE A 181 -16.13 -7.94 12.61
C PHE A 181 -16.86 -8.03 13.96
N LEU A 182 -18.08 -7.51 14.00
CA LEU A 182 -18.96 -7.65 15.14
C LEU A 182 -19.92 -8.82 14.87
N ARG A 183 -19.96 -9.79 15.78
CA ARG A 183 -20.87 -10.95 15.69
C ARG A 183 -22.29 -10.57 16.13
N SER A 184 -22.40 -9.72 17.15
CA SER A 184 -23.68 -9.25 17.65
C SER A 184 -23.62 -7.79 18.08
N ARG A 185 -24.78 -7.10 18.00
CA ARG A 185 -25.00 -5.85 18.72
C ARG A 185 -25.67 -6.22 20.04
N GLY A 186 -25.03 -5.90 21.16
CA GLY A 186 -25.64 -6.12 22.46
C GLY A 186 -26.97 -5.35 22.55
N GLU A 187 -28.11 -6.03 22.56
CA GLU A 187 -29.40 -5.42 22.83
C GLU A 187 -29.43 -4.96 24.28
N GLY A 188 -29.53 -3.64 24.50
CA GLY A 188 -29.61 -3.04 25.83
C GLY A 188 -28.35 -3.15 26.70
N LYS A 189 -27.25 -3.62 26.16
CA LYS A 189 -25.95 -3.72 26.86
C LYS A 189 -25.15 -2.44 26.65
N LYS A 190 -24.35 -2.10 27.68
CA LYS A 190 -23.39 -0.99 27.60
C LYS A 190 -22.48 -1.18 26.38
N VAL A 191 -22.03 -0.08 25.77
CA VAL A 191 -21.13 -0.06 24.60
C VAL A 191 -19.82 -0.85 24.82
N THR A 192 -19.55 -1.25 26.04
CA THR A 192 -18.41 -2.06 26.47
C THR A 192 -18.47 -3.54 26.10
N GLU A 193 -19.65 -4.06 25.74
CA GLU A 193 -19.84 -5.50 25.46
C GLU A 193 -20.02 -5.77 23.96
N PHE A 194 -19.01 -5.42 23.15
CA PHE A 194 -18.97 -5.82 21.76
C PHE A 194 -18.42 -7.25 21.62
N ASP A 195 -19.22 -8.12 21.03
CA ASP A 195 -18.74 -9.42 20.58
C ASP A 195 -17.98 -9.25 19.26
N VAL A 196 -16.66 -9.12 19.38
CA VAL A 196 -15.74 -8.83 18.28
C VAL A 196 -15.06 -10.11 17.84
N GLY A 197 -15.08 -10.39 16.53
CA GLY A 197 -14.33 -11.48 15.94
C GLY A 197 -13.17 -10.98 15.09
N HIS A 198 -12.19 -11.84 14.89
CA HIS A 198 -11.05 -11.60 14.02
C HIS A 198 -10.76 -12.83 13.16
N GLU A 199 -10.46 -12.59 11.89
CA GLU A 199 -10.11 -13.64 10.95
C GLU A 199 -9.05 -13.16 9.96
N VAL A 200 -8.28 -14.09 9.43
CA VAL A 200 -7.17 -13.86 8.50
C VAL A 200 -7.34 -14.72 7.26
N LEU A 201 -7.14 -14.13 6.11
CA LEU A 201 -7.04 -14.82 4.82
C LEU A 201 -5.60 -14.70 4.33
N THR A 202 -5.03 -15.83 3.88
CA THR A 202 -3.65 -15.90 3.38
C THR A 202 -3.64 -16.24 1.90
N PHE A 203 -2.77 -15.59 1.11
CA PHE A 203 -2.55 -15.87 -0.30
C PHE A 203 -1.09 -15.65 -0.73
N GLY A 204 -0.75 -16.06 -1.96
CA GLY A 204 0.60 -15.91 -2.51
C GLY A 204 1.53 -17.08 -2.22
N ASP A 205 1.02 -18.18 -1.67
CA ASP A 205 1.72 -19.46 -1.44
C ASP A 205 1.41 -20.53 -2.49
N GLY A 206 0.67 -20.16 -3.54
CA GLY A 206 0.28 -21.09 -4.60
C GLY A 206 -0.96 -21.94 -4.29
N ARG A 207 -1.66 -21.68 -3.19
CA ARG A 207 -2.92 -22.36 -2.87
C ARG A 207 -3.99 -22.06 -3.91
N GLU A 208 -4.78 -23.07 -4.22
CA GLU A 208 -5.89 -22.94 -5.17
C GLU A 208 -7.12 -22.28 -4.54
N THR A 209 -7.30 -22.39 -3.23
CA THR A 209 -8.46 -21.88 -2.51
C THR A 209 -8.08 -20.78 -1.51
N LEU A 210 -8.84 -19.71 -1.55
CA LEU A 210 -8.73 -18.60 -0.59
C LEU A 210 -9.81 -18.76 0.47
N GLU A 211 -9.40 -18.91 1.74
CA GLU A 211 -10.32 -19.10 2.86
C GLU A 211 -9.96 -18.23 4.05
N TRP A 212 -10.99 -17.72 4.72
CA TRP A 212 -10.84 -17.02 5.98
C TRP A 212 -10.68 -18.01 7.12
N LYS A 213 -9.68 -17.79 7.95
CA LYS A 213 -9.41 -18.56 9.15
C LYS A 213 -9.62 -17.68 10.37
N ALA A 214 -10.49 -18.09 11.29
CA ALA A 214 -10.65 -17.41 12.58
C ALA A 214 -9.34 -17.49 13.39
N THR A 215 -9.01 -16.38 14.03
CA THR A 215 -7.88 -16.26 14.94
C THR A 215 -8.37 -15.83 16.32
N ILE A 216 -7.47 -15.46 17.23
CA ILE A 216 -7.88 -14.92 18.53
C ILE A 216 -8.59 -13.57 18.33
N ASP A 217 -9.55 -13.29 19.18
CA ASP A 217 -10.28 -12.03 19.15
C ASP A 217 -9.41 -10.88 19.71
N PRO A 218 -9.54 -9.66 19.18
CA PRO A 218 -8.84 -8.52 19.70
C PRO A 218 -9.32 -8.19 21.13
N PRO A 219 -8.40 -7.82 22.04
CA PRO A 219 -8.75 -7.53 23.43
C PRO A 219 -9.63 -6.28 23.61
N TYR A 220 -9.67 -5.41 22.59
CA TYR A 220 -10.44 -4.18 22.59
C TYR A 220 -11.09 -3.93 21.22
N PRO A 221 -12.23 -3.22 21.17
CA PRO A 221 -12.86 -2.81 19.93
C PRO A 221 -11.93 -1.92 19.09
N ILE A 222 -11.84 -2.21 17.80
CA ILE A 222 -10.99 -1.48 16.85
C ILE A 222 -11.72 -0.23 16.35
N LYS A 223 -11.04 0.91 16.36
CA LYS A 223 -11.54 2.16 15.81
C LYS A 223 -11.55 2.17 14.27
N GLY A 224 -12.35 3.08 13.74
CA GLY A 224 -12.52 3.28 12.31
C GLY A 224 -11.36 3.90 11.55
N ARG A 225 -10.15 3.87 12.11
CA ARG A 225 -8.94 4.39 11.47
C ARG A 225 -8.34 3.34 10.55
N THR A 226 -7.61 3.82 9.53
CA THR A 226 -6.88 2.94 8.61
C THR A 226 -5.78 2.21 9.38
N PRO A 227 -5.76 0.87 9.34
CA PRO A 227 -4.67 0.11 9.93
C PRO A 227 -3.40 0.27 9.11
N ILE A 228 -2.26 0.05 9.74
CA ILE A 228 -0.95 0.03 9.09
C ILE A 228 -0.35 -1.35 9.17
N CYS A 229 0.30 -1.75 8.09
CA CYS A 229 1.12 -2.92 8.04
C CYS A 229 2.60 -2.54 8.04
N LEU A 230 3.35 -3.09 8.96
CA LEU A 230 4.80 -3.22 8.87
C LEU A 230 5.15 -4.70 8.71
N PRO A 231 6.33 -5.06 8.22
CA PRO A 231 6.66 -6.44 7.97
C PRO A 231 6.38 -7.36 9.17
N GLY A 232 5.48 -8.32 8.99
CA GLY A 232 5.08 -9.28 10.01
C GLY A 232 4.02 -8.80 11.02
N PHE A 233 3.56 -7.54 10.97
CA PHE A 233 2.63 -7.00 11.95
C PHE A 233 1.55 -6.10 11.34
N PHE A 234 0.34 -6.20 11.90
CA PHE A 234 -0.72 -5.22 11.69
C PHE A 234 -0.87 -4.33 12.92
N TYR A 235 -1.08 -3.04 12.69
CA TYR A 235 -1.32 -2.05 13.74
C TYR A 235 -2.70 -1.44 13.58
N TRP A 236 -3.50 -1.51 14.65
CA TRP A 236 -4.86 -1.03 14.70
C TRP A 236 -5.02 0.02 15.79
N SER A 237 -5.81 1.05 15.54
CA SER A 237 -6.30 1.92 16.63
C SER A 237 -7.47 1.26 17.34
N ALA A 238 -7.44 1.22 18.66
CA ALA A 238 -8.47 0.59 19.49
C ALA A 238 -8.96 1.54 20.60
N VAL A 239 -10.08 1.21 21.18
CA VAL A 239 -10.66 1.87 22.35
C VAL A 239 -10.40 1.02 23.55
N GLN A 240 -9.52 1.44 24.45
CA GLN A 240 -9.17 0.67 25.66
C GLN A 240 -10.22 0.79 26.78
N SER A 241 -10.94 1.89 26.84
CA SER A 241 -12.01 2.13 27.81
C SER A 241 -13.20 2.80 27.15
N VAL A 242 -14.38 2.37 27.53
CA VAL A 242 -15.63 3.04 27.20
C VAL A 242 -16.20 3.53 28.53
N ALA A 243 -16.23 4.85 28.72
CA ALA A 243 -16.82 5.42 29.92
C ALA A 243 -18.34 5.08 29.98
N ASP A 244 -18.82 4.79 31.18
CA ASP A 244 -20.21 4.38 31.43
C ASP A 244 -21.27 5.44 31.09
N ASP A 245 -20.87 6.69 30.85
CA ASP A 245 -21.73 7.82 30.49
C ASP A 245 -21.42 8.34 29.09
N ALA A 246 -22.45 8.42 28.25
CA ALA A 246 -22.40 9.00 26.93
C ALA A 246 -21.92 10.48 26.91
N TYR A 247 -21.92 11.17 28.06
CA TYR A 247 -21.43 12.52 28.23
C TYR A 247 -19.90 12.61 28.52
N GLN A 248 -19.26 11.50 28.92
CA GLN A 248 -17.83 11.44 29.20
C GLN A 248 -17.03 10.73 28.10
N ALA A 249 -17.52 10.71 26.86
CA ALA A 249 -16.81 10.18 25.71
C ALA A 249 -15.41 10.83 25.47
N GLU A 250 -15.07 11.89 26.21
CA GLU A 250 -13.78 12.58 26.16
C GLU A 250 -12.63 11.84 26.89
N LEU A 251 -12.93 10.82 27.69
CA LEU A 251 -11.94 10.12 28.52
C LEU A 251 -11.59 8.72 28.06
N THR A 252 -11.92 8.36 26.82
CA THR A 252 -11.49 7.08 26.25
C THR A 252 -9.99 7.10 26.01
N THR A 253 -9.25 6.31 26.75
CA THR A 253 -7.84 6.05 26.45
C THR A 253 -7.75 5.22 25.18
N ASP A 254 -7.21 5.80 24.14
CA ASP A 254 -6.92 5.09 22.92
C ASP A 254 -5.69 4.21 23.08
N ALA A 255 -5.69 3.07 22.44
CA ALA A 255 -4.56 2.16 22.40
C ALA A 255 -4.24 1.77 20.95
N ILE A 256 -3.04 1.27 20.74
CA ILE A 256 -2.64 0.61 19.51
C ILE A 256 -2.58 -0.88 19.79
N LEU A 257 -3.32 -1.65 19.00
CA LEU A 257 -3.20 -3.10 18.97
C LEU A 257 -2.21 -3.48 17.89
N ARG A 258 -1.20 -4.26 18.25
CA ARG A 258 -0.30 -4.89 17.30
C ARG A 258 -0.66 -6.37 17.20
N PHE A 259 -0.98 -6.83 16.01
CA PHE A 259 -1.23 -8.24 15.70
C PHE A 259 0.00 -8.83 15.02
N SER A 260 0.58 -9.88 15.61
CA SER A 260 1.65 -10.66 14.99
C SER A 260 1.08 -11.61 13.94
N MET A 261 1.52 -11.47 12.69
CA MET A 261 1.09 -12.36 11.61
C MET A 261 1.62 -13.79 11.78
N ARG A 262 2.78 -13.92 12.45
CA ARG A 262 3.43 -15.20 12.70
C ARG A 262 2.73 -15.98 13.81
N ASP A 263 2.52 -15.32 14.96
CA ASP A 263 2.05 -15.97 16.18
C ASP A 263 0.54 -15.89 16.32
N GLU A 264 -0.12 -15.10 15.47
CA GLU A 264 -1.56 -14.81 15.45
C GLU A 264 -2.07 -14.29 16.82
N THR A 265 -1.25 -13.43 17.47
CA THR A 265 -1.53 -12.87 18.79
C THR A 265 -1.59 -11.35 18.76
N PHE A 266 -2.34 -10.77 19.72
CA PHE A 266 -2.41 -9.33 19.91
C PHE A 266 -1.53 -8.89 21.10
N THR A 267 -0.89 -7.73 20.93
CA THR A 267 -0.25 -6.97 22.02
C THR A 267 -0.81 -5.57 22.06
N VAL A 268 -0.89 -4.98 23.26
CA VAL A 268 -1.45 -3.65 23.48
C VAL A 268 -0.33 -2.67 23.75
N HIS A 269 -0.36 -1.54 23.05
CA HIS A 269 0.65 -0.50 23.14
C HIS A 269 0.01 0.87 23.39
N PRO A 270 0.69 1.77 24.11
CA PRO A 270 0.19 3.12 24.33
C PRO A 270 0.22 3.94 23.01
N ASN A 271 -0.70 4.86 22.88
CA ASN A 271 -0.62 5.93 21.89
C ASN A 271 0.54 6.90 22.22
N PRO A 272 0.95 7.75 21.27
CA PRO A 272 1.84 8.86 21.56
C PRO A 272 1.30 9.69 22.74
N PRO A 273 2.15 10.33 23.55
CA PRO A 273 1.74 11.16 24.68
C PRO A 273 1.17 12.50 24.19
N CYS A 274 0.14 12.45 23.37
CA CYS A 274 -0.63 13.57 22.90
C CYS A 274 -2.01 13.56 23.56
N ARG A 275 -2.51 14.72 23.93
CA ARG A 275 -3.87 14.81 24.46
C ARG A 275 -4.84 14.41 23.33
N SER A 276 -5.74 13.52 23.66
CA SER A 276 -6.83 13.19 22.74
C SER A 276 -7.59 14.48 22.44
N CYS A 277 -7.39 15.03 21.28
CA CYS A 277 -8.27 16.08 20.77
C CYS A 277 -9.47 15.41 20.14
N LEU A 278 -10.62 15.97 20.38
CA LEU A 278 -11.94 15.68 19.84
C LEU A 278 -11.89 15.31 18.36
N GLY A 279 -11.42 14.17 17.97
CA GLY A 279 -11.52 13.99 16.58
C GLY A 279 -10.87 12.81 15.91
N PHE A 280 -11.60 12.35 14.99
CA PHE A 280 -11.36 11.45 13.89
C PHE A 280 -10.19 11.86 12.94
N THR A 281 -9.31 12.77 13.37
CA THR A 281 -8.27 13.39 12.55
C THR A 281 -6.90 12.74 12.68
N ASP A 282 -6.72 11.86 13.66
CA ASP A 282 -5.43 11.19 13.84
C ASP A 282 -5.29 10.05 12.83
N VAL A 283 -4.12 9.96 12.22
CA VAL A 283 -3.82 8.99 11.17
C VAL A 283 -2.53 8.26 11.50
N MET A 284 -2.51 6.96 11.25
CA MET A 284 -1.29 6.18 11.23
C MET A 284 -0.80 6.03 9.78
N CYS A 285 0.51 6.03 9.58
CA CYS A 285 1.16 5.68 8.32
C CYS A 285 2.50 4.98 8.58
N GLU A 286 3.06 4.40 7.53
CA GLU A 286 4.43 3.90 7.57
C GLU A 286 5.37 5.02 7.13
N LEU A 287 6.52 5.17 7.81
CA LEU A 287 7.56 6.11 7.45
C LEU A 287 8.94 5.50 7.71
N GLY A 288 9.66 5.19 6.65
CA GLY A 288 10.99 4.60 6.72
C GLY A 288 11.04 3.27 7.48
N GLY A 289 10.04 2.41 7.27
CA GLY A 289 9.92 1.13 7.96
C GLY A 289 9.42 1.21 9.40
N LYS A 290 9.01 2.40 9.88
CA LYS A 290 8.52 2.63 11.25
C LYS A 290 7.06 3.04 11.26
N LEU A 291 6.39 2.72 12.36
CA LEU A 291 5.04 3.23 12.60
C LEU A 291 5.11 4.73 12.89
N CYS A 292 4.38 5.49 12.10
CA CYS A 292 4.23 6.93 12.24
C CYS A 292 2.79 7.26 12.67
N TYR A 293 2.66 8.18 13.61
CA TYR A 293 1.38 8.66 14.08
C TYR A 293 1.29 10.18 13.88
N VAL A 294 0.31 10.60 13.11
CA VAL A 294 0.04 12.01 12.81
C VAL A 294 -1.17 12.46 13.63
N HIS A 295 -0.93 13.31 14.59
CA HIS A 295 -1.92 13.86 15.50
C HIS A 295 -2.20 15.31 15.17
N SER A 296 -3.48 15.71 15.11
CA SER A 296 -3.92 17.08 14.86
C SER A 296 -4.44 17.71 16.15
N PRO A 297 -3.59 18.38 16.94
CA PRO A 297 -3.99 19.03 18.18
C PRO A 297 -4.91 20.24 17.97
N SER A 298 -4.88 20.83 16.78
CA SER A 298 -5.73 21.94 16.36
C SER A 298 -5.94 21.90 14.83
N PRO A 299 -6.90 22.65 14.29
CA PRO A 299 -7.11 22.76 12.84
C PRO A 299 -5.92 23.32 12.06
N SER A 300 -5.00 24.00 12.73
CA SER A 300 -3.85 24.66 12.13
C SER A 300 -2.51 23.97 12.42
N GLN A 301 -2.50 22.83 13.11
CA GLN A 301 -1.26 22.19 13.50
C GLN A 301 -1.37 20.66 13.45
N VAL A 302 -0.31 20.00 13.02
CA VAL A 302 -0.12 18.56 13.13
C VAL A 302 1.18 18.27 13.88
N SER A 303 1.16 17.19 14.66
CA SER A 303 2.31 16.62 15.35
C SER A 303 2.60 15.24 14.79
N ILE A 304 3.82 15.03 14.35
CA ILE A 304 4.26 13.79 13.70
C ILE A 304 5.16 13.03 14.68
N TRP A 305 4.72 11.85 15.09
CA TRP A 305 5.37 10.99 16.05
C TRP A 305 5.88 9.72 15.36
N LEU A 306 7.06 9.27 15.75
CA LEU A 306 7.63 8.01 15.29
C LEU A 306 7.72 7.01 16.44
N ALA A 307 7.28 5.82 16.15
CA ALA A 307 7.46 4.68 17.05
C ALA A 307 8.91 4.22 17.04
N GLN A 308 9.41 3.93 18.22
CA GLN A 308 10.66 3.23 18.44
C GLN A 308 10.32 1.90 19.09
N ASP A 309 10.65 0.82 18.42
CA ASP A 309 10.56 -0.54 18.97
C ASP A 309 11.97 -0.91 19.42
N ASP A 310 12.17 -1.08 20.74
CA ASP A 310 13.46 -1.42 21.30
C ASP A 310 13.82 -2.92 21.17
N GLY A 311 12.93 -3.69 20.52
CA GLY A 311 13.14 -5.10 20.16
C GLY A 311 13.27 -6.07 21.35
N HIS A 312 13.55 -5.57 22.56
CA HIS A 312 13.79 -6.40 23.72
C HIS A 312 12.57 -6.52 24.66
N ASN A 313 11.81 -5.44 24.83
CA ASN A 313 10.69 -5.41 25.78
C ASN A 313 9.31 -5.46 25.15
N ASN A 314 9.24 -5.56 23.83
CA ASN A 314 7.97 -5.58 23.11
C ASN A 314 7.08 -4.35 23.37
N VAL A 315 7.67 -3.23 23.81
CA VAL A 315 6.98 -1.97 24.13
C VAL A 315 7.31 -0.93 23.09
N ILE A 316 6.28 -0.32 22.50
CA ILE A 316 6.43 0.80 21.61
C ILE A 316 6.61 2.08 22.44
N THR A 317 7.72 2.77 22.20
CA THR A 317 7.96 4.14 22.71
C THR A 317 7.80 5.14 21.58
N TRP A 318 7.46 6.38 21.92
CA TRP A 318 7.16 7.41 20.92
C TRP A 318 8.10 8.59 21.02
N THR A 319 8.62 9.03 19.88
CA THR A 319 9.43 10.24 19.76
C THR A 319 8.72 11.24 18.87
N LEU A 320 8.56 12.47 19.35
CA LEU A 320 8.04 13.58 18.52
C LEU A 320 9.10 13.96 17.48
N ARG A 321 8.80 13.68 16.21
CA ARG A 321 9.69 13.98 15.10
C ARG A 321 9.56 15.43 14.66
N ARG A 322 8.30 15.95 14.56
CA ARG A 322 8.05 17.32 14.12
C ARG A 322 6.66 17.81 14.51
N ARG A 323 6.57 19.13 14.75
CA ARG A 323 5.31 19.87 14.72
C ARG A 323 5.28 20.76 13.49
N VAL A 324 4.17 20.74 12.77
CA VAL A 324 4.00 21.43 11.49
C VAL A 324 2.78 22.32 11.58
N SER A 325 2.93 23.60 11.21
CA SER A 325 1.82 24.54 11.09
C SER A 325 1.18 24.41 9.70
N LEU A 326 -0.14 24.23 9.66
CA LEU A 326 -0.87 24.12 8.41
C LEU A 326 -1.24 25.52 7.88
N PRO A 327 -1.19 25.76 6.57
CA PRO A 327 -1.39 27.08 5.99
C PRO A 327 -2.85 27.56 6.06
N ILE A 328 -3.78 26.69 6.35
CA ILE A 328 -5.22 26.97 6.36
C ILE A 328 -5.84 26.36 7.62
N PRO A 329 -6.42 27.18 8.53
CA PRO A 329 -7.16 26.67 9.66
C PRO A 329 -8.52 26.14 9.17
N ARG A 330 -8.66 24.84 9.01
CA ARG A 330 -9.93 24.18 8.72
C ARG A 330 -10.07 22.95 9.61
N SER A 331 -11.31 22.51 9.82
CA SER A 331 -11.59 21.19 10.40
C SER A 331 -11.21 20.08 9.39
N VAL A 332 -9.92 19.86 9.23
CA VAL A 332 -9.36 19.19 8.09
C VAL A 332 -9.10 17.73 8.43
N ARG A 333 -9.58 16.83 7.59
CA ARG A 333 -9.13 15.45 7.60
C ARG A 333 -7.73 15.41 6.98
N VAL A 334 -6.75 15.01 7.77
CA VAL A 334 -5.39 14.80 7.31
C VAL A 334 -5.24 13.35 6.94
N PHE A 335 -4.80 13.08 5.71
CA PHE A 335 -4.32 11.76 5.30
C PHE A 335 -2.81 11.90 5.13
N ALA A 336 -2.07 11.01 5.76
CA ALA A 336 -0.63 10.97 5.63
C ALA A 336 -0.21 9.76 4.79
N CYS A 337 0.78 9.95 3.94
CA CYS A 337 1.42 8.87 3.23
C CYS A 337 2.92 9.15 3.18
N ALA A 338 3.73 8.12 3.41
CA ALA A 338 5.16 8.26 3.40
C ALA A 338 5.72 8.48 1.99
N SER A 339 6.83 9.21 1.92
CA SER A 339 7.73 9.19 0.78
C SER A 339 8.75 8.05 0.92
N ALA A 340 9.51 7.77 -0.14
CA ALA A 340 10.60 6.81 -0.09
C ALA A 340 11.72 7.24 0.86
N ASP A 341 11.91 8.55 1.02
CA ASP A 341 12.86 9.09 1.98
C ASP A 341 12.23 9.13 3.40
N GLN A 342 13.06 8.95 4.42
CA GLN A 342 12.62 8.96 5.81
C GLN A 342 12.32 10.37 6.35
N ASP A 343 12.56 11.39 5.55
CA ASP A 343 12.46 12.79 5.93
C ASP A 343 11.30 13.55 5.29
N THR A 344 10.51 12.87 4.46
CA THR A 344 9.37 13.47 3.78
C THR A 344 8.07 12.72 4.06
N VAL A 345 7.02 13.47 4.39
CA VAL A 345 5.65 12.97 4.51
C VAL A 345 4.75 13.76 3.58
N PHE A 346 3.91 13.09 2.82
CA PHE A 346 2.84 13.74 2.08
C PHE A 346 1.60 13.88 2.96
N LEU A 347 1.10 15.08 3.08
CA LEU A 347 -0.12 15.41 3.82
C LEU A 347 -1.20 15.81 2.83
N SER A 348 -2.26 15.02 2.74
CA SER A 348 -3.44 15.38 1.98
C SER A 348 -4.47 15.98 2.91
N LEU A 349 -4.82 17.25 2.68
CA LEU A 349 -5.78 18.00 3.47
C LEU A 349 -7.15 17.93 2.79
N ASP A 350 -8.17 17.44 3.51
CA ASP A 350 -9.54 17.20 2.99
C ASP A 350 -9.61 16.34 1.71
N ALA A 351 -8.59 15.50 1.49
CA ALA A 351 -8.42 14.76 0.25
C ALA A 351 -8.46 15.63 -1.03
N ARG A 352 -8.09 16.90 -0.91
CA ARG A 352 -8.07 17.91 -1.98
C ARG A 352 -6.70 18.49 -2.21
N ASP A 353 -6.11 19.08 -1.17
CA ASP A 353 -4.81 19.72 -1.27
C ASP A 353 -3.71 18.76 -0.82
N LEU A 354 -2.75 18.50 -1.69
CA LEU A 354 -1.59 17.68 -1.38
C LEU A 354 -0.39 18.56 -1.08
N PHE A 355 0.21 18.34 0.08
CA PHE A 355 1.42 19.01 0.53
C PHE A 355 2.55 18.02 0.73
N LYS A 356 3.75 18.42 0.39
CA LYS A 356 5.00 17.76 0.75
C LYS A 356 5.54 18.42 2.01
N CYS A 357 5.72 17.66 3.07
CA CYS A 357 6.27 18.13 4.35
C CYS A 357 7.68 17.57 4.53
N ASN A 358 8.65 18.44 4.69
CA ASN A 358 9.99 18.07 5.08
C ASN A 358 10.08 18.01 6.62
N LEU A 359 10.45 16.86 7.14
CA LEU A 359 10.52 16.60 8.58
C LEU A 359 11.77 17.18 9.25
N ASN A 360 12.77 17.61 8.49
CA ASN A 360 13.99 18.20 9.05
C ASN A 360 13.78 19.67 9.44
N ASP A 361 13.12 20.43 8.59
CA ASP A 361 12.87 21.86 8.82
C ASP A 361 11.40 22.20 9.11
N GLY A 362 10.47 21.29 8.81
CA GLY A 362 9.01 21.49 8.97
C GLY A 362 8.39 22.31 7.84
N SER A 363 9.11 22.52 6.74
CA SER A 363 8.59 23.22 5.57
C SER A 363 7.47 22.43 4.90
N LEU A 364 6.47 23.19 4.41
CA LEU A 364 5.33 22.67 3.66
C LEU A 364 5.34 23.27 2.27
N GLU A 365 5.36 22.42 1.27
CA GLU A 365 5.24 22.78 -0.13
C GLU A 365 3.94 22.22 -0.70
N LYS A 366 3.08 23.10 -1.27
CA LYS A 366 1.87 22.64 -1.96
C LYS A 366 2.26 21.98 -3.28
N VAL A 367 1.99 20.69 -3.40
CA VAL A 367 2.29 19.91 -4.61
C VAL A 367 1.20 20.11 -5.65
N VAL A 368 -0.06 19.91 -5.28
CA VAL A 368 -1.18 20.02 -6.21
C VAL A 368 -2.52 20.22 -5.48
N ASP A 369 -3.43 20.94 -6.13
CA ASP A 369 -4.85 20.90 -5.84
C ASP A 369 -5.48 19.74 -6.63
N MET A 370 -5.78 18.66 -5.95
CA MET A 370 -6.32 17.44 -6.59
C MET A 370 -7.73 17.63 -7.15
N SER A 371 -8.44 18.69 -6.75
CA SER A 371 -9.79 18.98 -7.24
C SER A 371 -9.80 19.73 -8.57
N HIS A 372 -8.88 20.68 -8.74
CA HIS A 372 -8.87 21.59 -9.88
C HIS A 372 -7.55 21.62 -10.65
N GLY A 373 -6.46 21.25 -9.99
CA GLY A 373 -5.11 21.31 -10.54
C GLY A 373 -4.60 20.01 -11.16
N LEU A 374 -5.31 18.88 -10.96
CA LEU A 374 -4.85 17.57 -11.41
C LEU A 374 -5.53 17.16 -12.71
N TRP A 375 -4.72 16.83 -13.72
CA TRP A 375 -5.16 16.35 -15.01
C TRP A 375 -5.09 14.82 -15.10
N TYR A 376 -6.19 14.19 -15.49
CA TYR A 376 -6.29 12.75 -15.66
C TYR A 376 -6.15 12.40 -17.15
N HIS A 377 -5.19 11.54 -17.45
CA HIS A 377 -4.96 11.05 -18.82
C HIS A 377 -5.43 9.61 -18.94
N HIS A 378 -6.30 9.36 -19.91
CA HIS A 378 -6.68 8.03 -20.39
C HIS A 378 -5.84 7.64 -21.60
N GLU A 379 -5.79 6.33 -21.92
CA GLU A 379 -5.03 5.79 -23.05
C GLU A 379 -5.43 6.41 -24.41
N GLU A 380 -6.68 6.86 -24.53
CA GLU A 380 -7.23 7.53 -25.73
C GLU A 380 -6.86 9.03 -25.83
N GLY A 381 -5.99 9.52 -24.97
CA GLY A 381 -5.55 10.91 -24.98
C GLY A 381 -6.53 11.90 -24.36
N VAL A 382 -7.64 11.42 -23.82
CA VAL A 382 -8.64 12.27 -23.15
C VAL A 382 -8.05 12.77 -21.83
N LYS A 383 -8.02 14.10 -21.67
CA LYS A 383 -7.61 14.79 -20.45
C LYS A 383 -8.85 15.39 -19.82
N PHE A 384 -9.02 15.19 -18.51
CA PHE A 384 -10.09 15.85 -17.78
C PHE A 384 -9.64 16.24 -16.38
N VAL A 385 -10.32 17.21 -15.81
CA VAL A 385 -10.18 17.63 -14.42
C VAL A 385 -11.48 17.28 -13.71
N HIS A 386 -11.39 16.74 -12.53
CA HIS A 386 -12.59 16.30 -11.79
C HIS A 386 -13.52 17.45 -11.34
N GLY A 387 -13.17 18.70 -11.55
CA GLY A 387 -14.05 19.83 -11.29
C GLY A 387 -14.59 19.90 -9.85
N SER A 388 -15.69 20.58 -9.66
CA SER A 388 -16.29 20.92 -8.36
C SER A 388 -17.03 19.78 -7.65
N LEU A 389 -17.04 18.56 -8.19
CA LEU A 389 -17.68 17.44 -7.50
C LEU A 389 -16.79 16.96 -6.33
N PRO A 390 -17.39 16.60 -5.19
CA PRO A 390 -16.63 16.10 -4.05
C PRO A 390 -16.07 14.71 -4.36
N PHE A 391 -14.81 14.68 -4.76
CA PHE A 391 -14.02 13.46 -4.88
C PHE A 391 -13.03 13.36 -3.73
N SER A 392 -12.99 12.22 -3.09
CA SER A 392 -11.89 11.85 -2.22
C SER A 392 -10.80 11.17 -3.05
N HIS A 393 -9.56 11.64 -2.93
CA HIS A 393 -8.42 11.06 -3.60
C HIS A 393 -7.61 10.27 -2.58
N TYR A 394 -7.55 8.96 -2.77
CA TYR A 394 -6.66 8.12 -1.98
C TYR A 394 -5.33 7.99 -2.69
N MET A 395 -4.27 8.39 -2.03
CA MET A 395 -2.90 8.27 -2.50
C MET A 395 -2.19 7.16 -1.72
N VAL A 396 -1.62 6.21 -2.45
CA VAL A 396 -0.88 5.10 -1.86
C VAL A 396 0.50 4.99 -2.51
N PRO A 397 1.56 4.71 -1.75
CA PRO A 397 2.87 4.40 -2.30
C PRO A 397 2.80 3.18 -3.21
N TYR A 398 3.56 3.20 -4.29
CA TYR A 398 3.48 2.16 -5.29
C TYR A 398 4.85 1.76 -5.84
N VAL A 399 5.04 0.48 -5.96
CA VAL A 399 6.13 -0.14 -6.70
C VAL A 399 5.54 -1.13 -7.71
N GLU A 400 6.02 -1.11 -8.95
CA GLU A 400 5.61 -2.09 -9.94
C GLU A 400 6.03 -3.50 -9.50
N SER A 401 5.13 -4.47 -9.59
CA SER A 401 5.43 -5.85 -9.22
C SER A 401 4.83 -6.87 -10.16
N LEU A 402 5.50 -8.04 -10.24
CA LEU A 402 5.03 -9.22 -10.97
C LEU A 402 4.20 -10.15 -10.09
N LEU A 403 3.94 -9.76 -8.84
CA LEU A 403 3.21 -10.58 -7.89
C LEU A 403 1.84 -10.97 -8.41
N ARG A 404 1.46 -12.22 -8.19
CA ARG A 404 0.15 -12.77 -8.55
C ARG A 404 -0.70 -12.92 -7.32
N ILE A 405 -2.01 -12.79 -7.50
CA ILE A 405 -3.01 -12.91 -6.43
C ILE A 405 -3.60 -14.33 -6.45
N GLY A 406 -3.95 -14.80 -7.62
CA GLY A 406 -4.55 -16.13 -7.82
C GLY A 406 -3.52 -17.24 -8.05
N PRO A 407 -4.00 -18.50 -8.17
CA PRO A 407 -3.15 -19.65 -8.48
C PRO A 407 -2.41 -19.48 -9.80
N SER A 408 -1.27 -20.12 -9.91
CA SER A 408 -0.50 -20.15 -11.17
C SER A 408 -1.26 -20.93 -12.22
N CYS A 409 -1.55 -20.31 -13.38
CA CYS A 409 -2.05 -21.01 -14.56
C CYS A 409 -0.94 -21.87 -15.16
#